data_ee7168af47393298d36312de4dffeef3
#
_entry.id   ee7168af47393298d36312de4dffeef3
#
_cell.length_a   1.000
_cell.length_b   1.000
_cell.length_c   1.000
_cell.angle_alpha   90.00
_cell.angle_beta   90.00
_cell.angle_gamma   90.00
#
_symmetry.space_group_name_H-M   'P 1'
#
loop_
_entity.id
_entity.type
_entity.pdbx_description
1 polymer ?
#
loop_
_entity_poly.entity_id
_entity_poly.type
_entity_poly.pdbx_seq_one_letter_code
_entity_poly.pdbx_strand_id
1 'polypeptide(L)'
;MAEQPKTASDVISICEERDVRFVRLWFTDVLGQLKSFSINSSELEDAFDGGMGFDGSSVTGFNPIEESDMIAMPDPTTFALLPWRPEDENSTARMFCDVRVPGGDPYEGDPRWILRRALERASELGFDAYNVGPELEFFYFKSAKPEGAPEVLDEGGYFDLTTLDAGSDVRRETVLALEKMGIHVEYTHHEVGPSQHEVDMRYKNALAMADDCMTYRIVVKEYAMKYGWHATFMPKPLFGENGSGMHVHQSLMKGGRNAFFDPDDQFFLSETAKSFIAGQLKHAREISPLFAQWVNSYKRLVPGYEAPVYLAWSRRNRSALIRVPLYHPGKETATRAELRCPDPACNPYLCFAGMLQAGLEGIEKGYELPEPMEQNLYHLSPEERSQRGIEQLPATLGEAIEVAAESELVLRTLGEHTFRRFVEIKRQEWDDYRVQVTPYEIENFLPVL
;
A
#
# COMPACT_ATOMS: atom_id res chain seq x y z
N MET A 1 26.35 0.38 5.96
CA MET A 1 25.02 0.20 6.60
C MET A 1 25.25 -0.74 7.79
N ALA A 2 24.76 -0.41 8.97
CA ALA A 2 24.77 -1.37 10.08
C ALA A 2 23.92 -2.58 9.68
N GLU A 3 24.38 -3.78 10.03
CA GLU A 3 23.63 -5.00 9.77
C GLU A 3 22.30 -4.92 10.55
N GLN A 4 21.18 -5.19 9.91
CA GLN A 4 19.88 -5.17 10.60
C GLN A 4 19.83 -6.32 11.62
N PRO A 5 19.31 -6.09 12.84
CA PRO A 5 19.19 -7.14 13.84
C PRO A 5 18.27 -8.25 13.34
N LYS A 6 18.57 -9.47 13.76
CA LYS A 6 17.79 -10.66 13.37
C LYS A 6 17.14 -11.34 14.58
N THR A 7 17.65 -11.06 15.76
CA THR A 7 17.23 -11.71 17.01
C THR A 7 16.92 -10.69 18.10
N ALA A 8 16.18 -11.13 19.13
CA ALA A 8 15.94 -10.33 20.33
C ALA A 8 17.24 -9.87 21.00
N SER A 9 18.24 -10.77 21.08
CA SER A 9 19.55 -10.45 21.66
C SER A 9 20.29 -9.36 20.88
N ASP A 10 20.20 -9.35 19.52
CA ASP A 10 20.81 -8.30 18.72
C ASP A 10 20.18 -6.93 19.04
N VAL A 11 18.84 -6.89 19.17
CA VAL A 11 18.11 -5.66 19.50
C VAL A 11 18.50 -5.12 20.86
N ILE A 12 18.55 -5.99 21.89
CA ILE A 12 18.95 -5.59 23.25
C ILE A 12 20.36 -5.01 23.23
N SER A 13 21.32 -5.68 22.59
CA SER A 13 22.70 -5.20 22.47
C SER A 13 22.78 -3.83 21.78
N ILE A 14 22.03 -3.62 20.69
CA ILE A 14 21.98 -2.32 19.98
C ILE A 14 21.39 -1.24 20.90
N CYS A 15 20.35 -1.57 21.67
CA CYS A 15 19.73 -0.62 22.59
C CYS A 15 20.71 -0.16 23.68
N GLU A 16 21.53 -1.06 24.21
CA GLU A 16 22.58 -0.74 25.18
C GLU A 16 23.69 0.12 24.54
N GLU A 17 24.21 -0.28 23.38
CA GLU A 17 25.28 0.43 22.67
C GLU A 17 24.90 1.84 22.21
N ARG A 18 23.63 2.07 21.89
CA ARG A 18 23.10 3.32 21.33
C ARG A 18 22.31 4.16 22.32
N ASP A 19 22.33 3.82 23.60
CA ASP A 19 21.52 4.46 24.65
C ASP A 19 20.05 4.63 24.24
N VAL A 20 19.45 3.59 23.68
CA VAL A 20 18.02 3.59 23.34
C VAL A 20 17.20 3.46 24.61
N ARG A 21 16.39 4.47 24.90
CA ARG A 21 15.58 4.52 26.12
C ARG A 21 14.14 4.12 25.89
N PHE A 22 13.62 4.40 24.69
CA PHE A 22 12.23 4.16 24.32
C PHE A 22 12.15 3.32 23.07
N VAL A 23 11.33 2.27 23.09
CA VAL A 23 11.03 1.46 21.92
C VAL A 23 9.54 1.55 21.64
N ARG A 24 9.20 2.06 20.47
CA ARG A 24 7.82 2.14 20.01
C ARG A 24 7.42 0.82 19.37
N LEU A 25 6.38 0.21 19.91
CA LEU A 25 5.76 -0.98 19.35
C LEU A 25 4.67 -0.53 18.36
N TRP A 26 4.87 -0.86 17.10
CA TRP A 26 4.00 -0.45 16.00
C TRP A 26 3.15 -1.61 15.50
N PHE A 27 1.87 -1.37 15.31
CA PHE A 27 0.93 -2.28 14.63
C PHE A 27 -0.10 -1.47 13.84
N THR A 28 -0.91 -2.13 13.03
CA THR A 28 -1.78 -1.45 12.07
C THR A 28 -3.22 -1.91 12.27
N ASP A 29 -4.17 -0.97 12.26
CA ASP A 29 -5.60 -1.31 12.26
C ASP A 29 -6.08 -1.76 10.87
N VAL A 30 -7.32 -2.21 10.77
CA VAL A 30 -7.90 -2.71 9.51
C VAL A 30 -7.92 -1.64 8.40
N LEU A 31 -7.97 -0.37 8.75
CA LEU A 31 -7.95 0.74 7.79
C LEU A 31 -6.53 1.16 7.35
N GLY A 32 -5.48 0.49 7.84
CA GLY A 32 -4.11 0.85 7.53
C GLY A 32 -3.59 2.06 8.30
N GLN A 33 -4.22 2.40 9.44
CA GLN A 33 -3.71 3.44 10.33
C GLN A 33 -2.70 2.83 11.30
N LEU A 34 -1.50 3.41 11.34
CA LEU A 34 -0.46 2.97 12.26
C LEU A 34 -0.84 3.35 13.70
N LYS A 35 -0.77 2.37 14.59
CA LYS A 35 -0.95 2.52 16.03
C LYS A 35 0.36 2.27 16.73
N SER A 36 0.55 2.88 17.91
CA SER A 36 1.79 2.73 18.65
C SER A 36 1.60 3.02 20.13
N PHE A 37 2.33 2.26 20.94
CA PHE A 37 2.66 2.64 22.31
C PHE A 37 4.16 2.45 22.54
N SER A 38 4.70 3.05 23.60
CA SER A 38 6.13 2.99 23.90
C SER A 38 6.39 2.19 25.15
N ILE A 39 7.45 1.38 25.11
CA ILE A 39 8.03 0.73 26.30
C ILE A 39 9.43 1.30 26.56
N ASN A 40 9.90 1.18 27.80
CA ASN A 40 11.32 1.40 28.12
C ASN A 40 12.15 0.23 27.59
N SER A 41 13.38 0.48 27.22
CA SER A 41 14.29 -0.58 26.75
C SER A 41 14.54 -1.67 27.80
N SER A 42 14.38 -1.36 29.11
CA SER A 42 14.44 -2.36 30.20
C SER A 42 13.36 -3.44 30.14
N GLU A 43 12.26 -3.18 29.41
CA GLU A 43 11.14 -4.12 29.29
C GLU A 43 11.28 -5.05 28.06
N LEU A 44 12.38 -4.94 27.29
CA LEU A 44 12.53 -5.67 26.03
C LEU A 44 12.60 -7.19 26.20
N GLU A 45 13.25 -7.67 27.25
CA GLU A 45 13.33 -9.13 27.53
C GLU A 45 11.93 -9.70 27.70
N ASP A 46 11.10 -9.09 28.57
CA ASP A 46 9.72 -9.51 28.82
C ASP A 46 8.85 -9.34 27.55
N ALA A 47 9.06 -8.25 26.81
CA ALA A 47 8.34 -8.00 25.55
C ALA A 47 8.64 -9.06 24.48
N PHE A 48 9.86 -9.58 24.40
CA PHE A 48 10.21 -10.65 23.47
C PHE A 48 9.77 -12.03 23.94
N ASP A 49 9.69 -12.26 25.26
CA ASP A 49 9.24 -13.53 25.83
C ASP A 49 7.72 -13.70 25.74
N GLY A 50 6.97 -12.74 26.24
CA GLY A 50 5.51 -12.82 26.39
C GLY A 50 4.69 -11.83 25.57
N GLY A 51 5.33 -10.87 24.91
CA GLY A 51 4.68 -9.73 24.28
C GLY A 51 4.20 -8.70 25.29
N MET A 52 3.63 -7.61 24.80
CA MET A 52 3.09 -6.52 25.61
C MET A 52 1.57 -6.42 25.45
N GLY A 53 0.85 -6.52 26.58
CA GLY A 53 -0.60 -6.43 26.62
C GLY A 53 -1.11 -5.02 26.29
N PHE A 54 -2.20 -4.93 25.54
CA PHE A 54 -2.90 -3.67 25.27
C PHE A 54 -4.40 -3.90 25.07
N ASP A 55 -5.20 -2.84 25.22
CA ASP A 55 -6.65 -2.85 24.96
C ASP A 55 -6.93 -2.65 23.47
N GLY A 56 -7.41 -3.69 22.80
CA GLY A 56 -7.77 -3.66 21.38
C GLY A 56 -9.16 -3.07 21.09
N SER A 57 -10.02 -2.85 22.10
CA SER A 57 -11.41 -2.41 21.88
C SER A 57 -11.52 -1.02 21.22
N SER A 58 -10.50 -0.19 21.41
CA SER A 58 -10.41 1.15 20.80
C SER A 58 -9.68 1.15 19.45
N VAL A 59 -9.28 -0.02 18.94
CA VAL A 59 -8.59 -0.17 17.66
C VAL A 59 -9.60 -0.52 16.57
N THR A 60 -9.64 0.29 15.52
CA THR A 60 -10.64 0.15 14.44
C THR A 60 -10.60 -1.23 13.79
N GLY A 61 -11.74 -1.92 13.81
CA GLY A 61 -11.90 -3.24 13.22
C GLY A 61 -11.42 -4.40 14.10
N PHE A 62 -10.93 -4.13 15.32
CA PHE A 62 -10.56 -5.16 16.29
C PHE A 62 -11.79 -5.63 17.09
N ASN A 63 -11.55 -6.37 18.15
CA ASN A 63 -12.59 -6.99 18.96
C ASN A 63 -13.43 -5.98 19.77
N PRO A 64 -14.66 -6.37 20.19
CA PRO A 64 -15.46 -5.58 21.12
C PRO A 64 -14.82 -5.59 22.54
N ILE A 65 -15.41 -4.79 23.45
CA ILE A 65 -14.89 -4.58 24.82
C ILE A 65 -14.77 -5.90 25.61
N GLU A 66 -15.64 -6.86 25.36
CA GLU A 66 -15.70 -8.14 26.07
C GLU A 66 -14.50 -9.06 25.74
N GLU A 67 -13.80 -8.80 24.63
CA GLU A 67 -12.66 -9.59 24.16
C GLU A 67 -11.49 -8.65 23.79
N SER A 68 -11.30 -7.60 24.57
CA SER A 68 -10.40 -6.49 24.21
C SER A 68 -8.92 -6.74 24.47
N ASP A 69 -8.58 -7.70 25.35
CA ASP A 69 -7.18 -7.97 25.69
C ASP A 69 -6.42 -8.55 24.50
N MET A 70 -5.39 -7.82 24.08
CA MET A 70 -4.52 -8.19 22.96
C MET A 70 -3.05 -8.14 23.38
N ILE A 71 -2.22 -8.86 22.65
CA ILE A 71 -0.78 -8.91 22.87
C ILE A 71 -0.07 -8.41 21.61
N ALA A 72 0.76 -7.38 21.76
CA ALA A 72 1.70 -6.94 20.74
C ALA A 72 3.01 -7.72 20.89
N MET A 73 3.32 -8.60 19.94
CA MET A 73 4.54 -9.41 19.90
C MET A 73 5.56 -8.75 18.96
N PRO A 74 6.65 -8.16 19.47
CA PRO A 74 7.62 -7.46 18.63
C PRO A 74 8.36 -8.39 17.66
N ASP A 75 8.52 -7.95 16.42
CA ASP A 75 9.37 -8.62 15.44
C ASP A 75 10.77 -7.97 15.42
N PRO A 76 11.80 -8.62 15.96
CA PRO A 76 13.14 -8.04 16.09
C PRO A 76 13.77 -7.68 14.72
N THR A 77 13.37 -8.38 13.66
CA THR A 77 13.90 -8.12 12.31
C THR A 77 13.48 -6.76 11.74
N THR A 78 12.46 -6.14 12.37
CA THR A 78 11.94 -4.84 11.98
C THR A 78 12.49 -3.67 12.77
N PHE A 79 13.36 -3.91 13.74
CA PHE A 79 13.93 -2.86 14.58
C PHE A 79 14.62 -1.77 13.77
N ALA A 80 14.32 -0.50 14.06
CA ALA A 80 15.02 0.64 13.50
C ALA A 80 15.01 1.84 14.46
N LEU A 81 16.14 2.57 14.51
CA LEU A 81 16.20 3.86 15.17
C LEU A 81 15.37 4.89 14.41
N LEU A 82 14.75 5.84 15.14
CA LEU A 82 13.95 6.91 14.55
C LEU A 82 14.84 8.16 14.30
N PRO A 83 15.27 8.44 13.06
CA PRO A 83 16.28 9.47 12.77
C PRO A 83 15.81 10.91 13.00
N TRP A 84 14.51 11.12 13.23
CA TRP A 84 13.95 12.44 13.62
C TRP A 84 13.86 12.66 15.14
N ARG A 85 14.38 11.73 15.93
CA ARG A 85 14.57 11.84 17.38
C ARG A 85 16.05 12.02 17.69
N PRO A 86 16.43 12.44 18.91
CA PRO A 86 17.83 12.54 19.29
C PRO A 86 18.60 11.24 18.99
N GLU A 87 19.78 11.35 18.38
CA GLU A 87 20.61 10.19 18.02
C GLU A 87 21.70 9.89 19.06
N ASP A 88 22.08 10.88 19.86
CA ASP A 88 23.26 10.82 20.73
C ASP A 88 22.94 10.43 22.19
N GLU A 89 21.77 10.78 22.69
CA GLU A 89 21.32 10.46 24.05
C GLU A 89 19.82 10.20 24.07
N ASN A 90 19.40 9.19 24.88
CA ASN A 90 17.99 8.83 25.02
C ASN A 90 17.29 8.57 23.69
N SER A 91 17.95 7.86 22.81
CA SER A 91 17.44 7.52 21.46
C SER A 91 16.11 6.78 21.52
N THR A 92 15.36 6.88 20.45
CA THR A 92 14.08 6.19 20.29
C THR A 92 14.17 5.24 19.08
N ALA A 93 13.70 4.02 19.26
CA ALA A 93 13.57 3.03 18.20
C ALA A 93 12.10 2.64 17.99
N ARG A 94 11.85 1.86 16.93
CA ARG A 94 10.57 1.19 16.72
C ARG A 94 10.75 -0.27 16.32
N MET A 95 9.73 -1.09 16.59
CA MET A 95 9.54 -2.42 15.98
C MET A 95 8.10 -2.57 15.57
N PHE A 96 7.86 -3.27 14.45
CA PHE A 96 6.53 -3.77 14.15
C PHE A 96 6.21 -4.97 15.01
N CYS A 97 4.93 -5.12 15.33
CA CYS A 97 4.42 -6.23 16.13
C CYS A 97 3.42 -7.05 15.33
N ASP A 98 3.45 -8.35 15.51
CA ASP A 98 2.31 -9.21 15.23
C ASP A 98 1.34 -9.11 16.40
N VAL A 99 0.04 -8.97 16.12
CA VAL A 99 -0.97 -8.96 17.19
C VAL A 99 -1.44 -10.38 17.46
N ARG A 100 -1.53 -10.72 18.75
CA ARG A 100 -1.98 -12.03 19.23
C ARG A 100 -3.12 -11.90 20.23
N VAL A 101 -3.90 -12.96 20.37
CA VAL A 101 -4.86 -13.08 21.47
C VAL A 101 -4.19 -13.59 22.74
N PRO A 102 -4.80 -13.39 23.93
CA PRO A 102 -4.35 -14.07 25.15
C PRO A 102 -4.32 -15.58 24.94
N GLY A 103 -3.18 -16.21 25.18
CA GLY A 103 -2.96 -17.62 24.84
C GLY A 103 -1.93 -17.84 23.73
N GLY A 104 -1.59 -16.79 22.98
CA GLY A 104 -0.45 -16.75 22.08
C GLY A 104 -0.77 -17.02 20.61
N ASP A 105 -2.01 -17.37 20.27
CA ASP A 105 -2.40 -17.55 18.88
C ASP A 105 -2.43 -16.20 18.12
N PRO A 106 -2.11 -16.19 16.82
CA PRO A 106 -2.26 -14.99 16.00
C PRO A 106 -3.69 -14.46 16.01
N TYR A 107 -3.83 -13.14 16.10
CA TYR A 107 -5.14 -12.51 16.00
C TYR A 107 -5.60 -12.43 14.54
N GLU A 108 -6.77 -12.99 14.23
CA GLU A 108 -7.32 -13.02 12.85
C GLU A 108 -7.56 -11.63 12.25
N GLY A 109 -7.76 -10.62 13.10
CA GLY A 109 -7.98 -9.23 12.70
C GLY A 109 -6.72 -8.43 12.42
N ASP A 110 -5.53 -9.00 12.64
CA ASP A 110 -4.26 -8.34 12.35
C ASP A 110 -3.97 -8.31 10.83
N PRO A 111 -3.91 -7.12 10.18
CA PRO A 111 -3.58 -7.03 8.77
C PRO A 111 -2.23 -7.66 8.40
N ARG A 112 -1.25 -7.56 9.31
CA ARG A 112 0.08 -8.15 9.09
C ARG A 112 0.00 -9.68 9.06
N TRP A 113 -0.82 -10.28 9.91
CA TRP A 113 -1.12 -11.71 9.90
C TRP A 113 -1.87 -12.16 8.63
N ILE A 114 -2.82 -11.36 8.15
CA ILE A 114 -3.54 -11.64 6.90
C ILE A 114 -2.56 -11.76 5.74
N LEU A 115 -1.59 -10.86 5.63
CA LEU A 115 -0.55 -10.96 4.59
C LEU A 115 0.34 -12.19 4.79
N ARG A 116 0.73 -12.53 6.04
CA ARG A 116 1.50 -13.77 6.32
C ARG A 116 0.76 -15.01 5.80
N ARG A 117 -0.53 -15.16 6.07
CA ARG A 117 -1.33 -16.28 5.56
C ARG A 117 -1.35 -16.35 4.03
N ALA A 118 -1.44 -15.19 3.37
CA ALA A 118 -1.37 -15.16 1.91
C ALA A 118 0.01 -15.62 1.38
N LEU A 119 1.09 -15.24 2.07
CA LEU A 119 2.45 -15.68 1.74
C LEU A 119 2.66 -17.17 2.04
N GLU A 120 2.08 -17.70 3.10
CA GLU A 120 2.09 -19.13 3.42
C GLU A 120 1.43 -19.95 2.30
N ARG A 121 0.25 -19.50 1.81
CA ARG A 121 -0.39 -20.14 0.65
C ARG A 121 0.51 -20.12 -0.60
N ALA A 122 1.21 -19.03 -0.86
CA ALA A 122 2.16 -18.97 -1.96
C ALA A 122 3.29 -20.00 -1.79
N SER A 123 3.77 -20.17 -0.55
CA SER A 123 4.79 -21.18 -0.20
C SER A 123 4.28 -22.61 -0.41
N GLU A 124 3.03 -22.91 -0.02
CA GLU A 124 2.37 -24.20 -0.25
C GLU A 124 2.27 -24.54 -1.74
N LEU A 125 2.11 -23.53 -2.60
CA LEU A 125 2.13 -23.66 -4.07
C LEU A 125 3.55 -23.74 -4.66
N GLY A 126 4.58 -23.72 -3.79
CA GLY A 126 5.99 -23.90 -4.15
C GLY A 126 6.69 -22.63 -4.60
N PHE A 127 6.20 -21.45 -4.21
CA PHE A 127 6.88 -20.17 -4.43
C PHE A 127 7.67 -19.77 -3.18
N ASP A 128 8.94 -19.42 -3.35
CA ASP A 128 9.85 -19.07 -2.27
C ASP A 128 9.60 -17.67 -1.70
N ALA A 129 9.14 -16.75 -2.57
CA ALA A 129 8.86 -15.37 -2.20
C ALA A 129 7.86 -14.72 -3.17
N TYR A 130 7.07 -13.80 -2.62
CA TYR A 130 6.33 -12.79 -3.36
C TYR A 130 7.00 -11.43 -3.11
N ASN A 131 7.60 -10.87 -4.16
CA ASN A 131 8.28 -9.58 -4.10
C ASN A 131 7.38 -8.49 -4.66
N VAL A 132 7.36 -7.35 -3.98
CA VAL A 132 6.62 -6.15 -4.39
C VAL A 132 7.51 -4.92 -4.31
N GLY A 133 7.29 -3.98 -5.24
CA GLY A 133 7.93 -2.66 -5.29
C GLY A 133 6.86 -1.62 -5.57
N PRO A 134 6.30 -0.98 -4.54
CA PRO A 134 5.31 0.06 -4.69
C PRO A 134 5.96 1.42 -4.93
N GLU A 135 5.33 2.23 -5.79
CA GLU A 135 5.66 3.62 -6.11
C GLU A 135 4.62 4.51 -5.43
N LEU A 136 4.94 5.07 -4.24
CA LEU A 136 3.99 5.85 -3.45
C LEU A 136 4.09 7.34 -3.76
N GLU A 137 3.10 7.88 -4.47
CA GLU A 137 2.95 9.30 -4.71
C GLU A 137 2.27 9.99 -3.52
N PHE A 138 2.58 11.27 -3.32
CA PHE A 138 2.01 12.08 -2.25
C PHE A 138 2.08 13.58 -2.57
N PHE A 139 1.33 14.38 -1.80
CA PHE A 139 1.35 15.84 -1.93
C PHE A 139 1.90 16.49 -0.66
N TYR A 140 2.60 17.62 -0.85
CA TYR A 140 2.89 18.57 0.21
C TYR A 140 1.97 19.79 0.10
N PHE A 141 1.38 20.20 1.21
CA PHE A 141 0.56 21.40 1.31
C PHE A 141 1.03 22.29 2.45
N LYS A 142 0.67 23.58 2.40
CA LYS A 142 1.00 24.54 3.47
C LYS A 142 0.32 24.20 4.79
N SER A 143 -0.88 23.60 4.77
CA SER A 143 -1.68 23.31 5.96
C SER A 143 -2.48 22.01 5.82
N ALA A 144 -2.71 21.36 6.96
CA ALA A 144 -3.64 20.20 7.08
C ALA A 144 -5.13 20.62 7.09
N LYS A 145 -5.41 21.91 7.35
CA LYS A 145 -6.78 22.46 7.48
C LYS A 145 -6.93 23.71 6.64
N PRO A 146 -7.00 23.57 5.30
CA PRO A 146 -7.17 24.70 4.42
C PRO A 146 -8.59 25.29 4.56
N GLU A 147 -8.73 26.60 4.36
CA GLU A 147 -10.02 27.25 4.11
C GLU A 147 -10.30 27.16 2.60
N GLY A 148 -11.03 26.12 2.18
CA GLY A 148 -11.30 25.83 0.76
C GLY A 148 -10.36 24.77 0.16
N ALA A 149 -9.81 25.02 -1.02
CA ALA A 149 -8.87 24.10 -1.66
C ALA A 149 -7.52 24.08 -0.92
N PRO A 150 -6.82 22.90 -0.87
CA PRO A 150 -5.49 22.85 -0.30
C PRO A 150 -4.51 23.80 -1.00
N GLU A 151 -3.68 24.53 -0.22
CA GLU A 151 -2.68 25.44 -0.76
C GLU A 151 -1.42 24.68 -1.17
N VAL A 152 -1.11 24.71 -2.45
CA VAL A 152 0.12 24.13 -3.03
C VAL A 152 1.37 24.90 -2.62
N LEU A 153 2.53 24.25 -2.64
CA LEU A 153 3.83 24.87 -2.38
C LEU A 153 4.48 25.39 -3.64
N ASP A 154 4.18 24.76 -4.79
CA ASP A 154 4.74 25.08 -6.10
C ASP A 154 3.74 24.74 -7.21
N GLU A 155 4.10 25.13 -8.42
CA GLU A 155 3.37 24.84 -9.66
C GLU A 155 4.22 23.95 -10.59
N GLY A 156 5.14 23.17 -10.01
CA GLY A 156 5.98 22.23 -10.75
C GLY A 156 5.18 21.11 -11.39
N GLY A 157 5.78 20.48 -12.38
CA GLY A 157 5.28 19.31 -13.08
C GLY A 157 6.33 18.20 -13.14
N TYR A 158 6.08 17.19 -13.96
CA TYR A 158 6.87 15.96 -14.02
C TYR A 158 8.34 16.23 -14.33
N PHE A 159 9.21 15.82 -13.40
CA PHE A 159 10.67 16.01 -13.45
C PHE A 159 11.17 17.46 -13.41
N ASP A 160 10.33 18.40 -13.00
CA ASP A 160 10.79 19.78 -12.82
C ASP A 160 11.81 19.91 -11.70
N LEU A 161 12.65 20.93 -11.82
CA LEU A 161 13.74 21.26 -10.90
C LEU A 161 13.45 22.54 -10.14
N THR A 162 14.34 22.93 -9.20
CA THR A 162 14.41 24.26 -8.64
C THR A 162 14.48 25.28 -9.79
N THR A 163 13.64 26.29 -9.88
CA THR A 163 12.80 26.93 -8.86
C THR A 163 11.35 26.44 -8.82
N LEU A 164 10.99 25.49 -9.65
CA LEU A 164 9.60 24.98 -9.78
C LEU A 164 9.31 23.85 -8.79
N ASP A 165 10.32 23.16 -8.28
CA ASP A 165 10.23 22.10 -7.28
C ASP A 165 10.63 22.62 -5.89
N ALA A 166 9.64 23.02 -5.10
CA ALA A 166 9.87 23.48 -3.73
C ALA A 166 10.17 22.33 -2.75
N GLY A 167 9.80 21.08 -3.09
CA GLY A 167 9.92 19.91 -2.22
C GLY A 167 11.27 19.19 -2.26
N SER A 168 12.20 19.61 -3.10
CA SER A 168 13.46 18.90 -3.38
C SER A 168 14.28 18.60 -2.12
N ASP A 169 14.51 19.59 -1.25
CA ASP A 169 15.30 19.42 -0.02
C ASP A 169 14.58 18.51 1.00
N VAL A 170 13.27 18.64 1.14
CA VAL A 170 12.48 17.78 2.05
C VAL A 170 12.50 16.33 1.57
N ARG A 171 12.37 16.09 0.26
CA ARG A 171 12.51 14.74 -0.30
C ARG A 171 13.91 14.18 -0.03
N ARG A 172 14.97 14.98 -0.24
CA ARG A 172 16.35 14.57 0.06
C ARG A 172 16.53 14.17 1.53
N GLU A 173 16.02 14.94 2.48
CA GLU A 173 16.07 14.58 3.91
C GLU A 173 15.25 13.34 4.22
N THR A 174 14.10 13.19 3.59
CA THR A 174 13.25 12.00 3.69
C THR A 174 14.00 10.74 3.23
N VAL A 175 14.65 10.80 2.06
CA VAL A 175 15.49 9.69 1.53
C VAL A 175 16.60 9.31 2.52
N LEU A 176 17.36 10.30 3.01
CA LEU A 176 18.43 10.03 3.98
C LEU A 176 17.91 9.38 5.28
N ALA A 177 16.71 9.74 5.71
CA ALA A 177 16.08 9.14 6.88
C ALA A 177 15.64 7.68 6.60
N LEU A 178 15.03 7.42 5.44
CA LEU A 178 14.66 6.08 5.02
C LEU A 178 15.87 5.16 4.92
N GLU A 179 16.96 5.62 4.33
CA GLU A 179 18.22 4.87 4.22
C GLU A 179 18.85 4.57 5.59
N LYS A 180 18.80 5.51 6.54
CA LYS A 180 19.20 5.26 7.94
C LYS A 180 18.37 4.16 8.61
N MET A 181 17.12 4.01 8.23
CA MET A 181 16.22 2.96 8.71
C MET A 181 16.34 1.64 7.92
N GLY A 182 17.28 1.53 6.98
CA GLY A 182 17.50 0.34 6.16
C GLY A 182 16.53 0.19 4.99
N ILE A 183 15.80 1.24 4.64
CA ILE A 183 14.90 1.27 3.49
C ILE A 183 15.64 1.86 2.30
N HIS A 184 15.88 1.05 1.29
CA HIS A 184 16.57 1.47 0.07
C HIS A 184 15.66 2.27 -0.84
N VAL A 185 16.11 3.46 -1.24
CA VAL A 185 15.46 4.31 -2.23
C VAL A 185 16.21 4.21 -3.56
N GLU A 186 15.48 4.05 -4.67
CA GLU A 186 16.07 3.98 -6.01
C GLU A 186 16.16 5.36 -6.65
N TYR A 187 15.09 6.16 -6.62
CA TYR A 187 15.07 7.54 -7.09
C TYR A 187 13.90 8.34 -6.50
N THR A 188 13.89 9.63 -6.77
CA THR A 188 12.86 10.56 -6.31
C THR A 188 12.73 11.71 -7.28
N HIS A 189 11.52 12.21 -7.49
CA HIS A 189 11.25 13.32 -8.40
C HIS A 189 9.97 14.09 -8.03
N HIS A 190 9.79 15.24 -8.68
CA HIS A 190 8.51 15.93 -8.73
C HIS A 190 7.58 15.21 -9.69
N GLU A 191 6.33 15.01 -9.29
CA GLU A 191 5.27 14.39 -10.08
C GLU A 191 4.52 15.40 -10.96
N VAL A 192 3.49 14.91 -11.71
CA VAL A 192 2.73 15.72 -12.69
C VAL A 192 1.93 16.83 -12.03
N GLY A 193 1.31 16.56 -10.88
CA GLY A 193 0.49 17.55 -10.17
C GLY A 193 1.32 18.58 -9.41
N PRO A 194 0.83 19.84 -9.27
CA PRO A 194 1.50 20.84 -8.46
C PRO A 194 1.67 20.35 -7.03
N SER A 195 2.86 20.52 -6.47
CA SER A 195 3.23 20.00 -5.13
C SER A 195 3.12 18.48 -4.96
N GLN A 196 3.12 17.72 -6.06
CA GLN A 196 3.09 16.26 -6.05
C GLN A 196 4.50 15.68 -6.18
N HIS A 197 4.77 14.64 -5.41
CA HIS A 197 6.10 14.05 -5.28
C HIS A 197 6.03 12.54 -5.22
N GLU A 198 7.15 11.90 -5.60
CA GLU A 198 7.33 10.46 -5.52
C GLU A 198 8.72 10.12 -5.01
N VAL A 199 8.82 9.05 -4.23
CA VAL A 199 10.08 8.47 -3.75
C VAL A 199 9.95 6.95 -3.86
N ASP A 200 10.73 6.36 -4.76
CA ASP A 200 10.61 4.94 -5.08
C ASP A 200 11.53 4.08 -4.24
N MET A 201 10.92 3.12 -3.58
CA MET A 201 11.62 2.13 -2.77
C MET A 201 11.99 0.91 -3.60
N ARG A 202 13.20 0.40 -3.36
CA ARG A 202 13.64 -0.86 -3.96
C ARG A 202 12.76 -2.02 -3.49
N TYR A 203 12.29 -2.86 -4.42
CA TYR A 203 11.43 -4.00 -4.14
C TYR A 203 11.99 -4.97 -3.08
N LYS A 204 11.11 -5.54 -2.29
CA LYS A 204 11.40 -6.55 -1.24
C LYS A 204 10.30 -7.60 -1.18
N ASN A 205 10.49 -8.61 -0.32
CA ASN A 205 9.39 -9.49 0.11
C ASN A 205 8.21 -8.67 0.64
N ALA A 206 7.00 -9.07 0.28
CA ALA A 206 5.79 -8.27 0.48
C ALA A 206 5.51 -7.89 1.94
N LEU A 207 5.83 -8.75 2.92
CA LEU A 207 5.64 -8.41 4.33
C LEU A 207 6.56 -7.26 4.77
N ALA A 208 7.85 -7.39 4.46
CA ALA A 208 8.83 -6.35 4.77
C ALA A 208 8.53 -5.06 4.02
N MET A 209 8.04 -5.15 2.77
CA MET A 209 7.64 -3.98 2.01
C MET A 209 6.38 -3.30 2.57
N ALA A 210 5.42 -4.06 3.09
CA ALA A 210 4.24 -3.47 3.75
C ALA A 210 4.65 -2.70 5.02
N ASP A 211 5.58 -3.24 5.82
CA ASP A 211 6.20 -2.54 6.96
C ASP A 211 6.95 -1.27 6.48
N ASP A 212 7.69 -1.36 5.38
CA ASP A 212 8.39 -0.20 4.78
C ASP A 212 7.41 0.88 4.29
N CYS A 213 6.28 0.53 3.66
CA CYS A 213 5.23 1.47 3.27
C CYS A 213 4.66 2.25 4.47
N MET A 214 4.41 1.56 5.58
CA MET A 214 3.93 2.20 6.80
C MET A 214 4.99 3.14 7.39
N THR A 215 6.25 2.73 7.38
CA THR A 215 7.39 3.55 7.81
C THR A 215 7.55 4.77 6.91
N TYR A 216 7.54 4.57 5.59
CA TYR A 216 7.64 5.61 4.58
C TYR A 216 6.63 6.75 4.80
N ARG A 217 5.35 6.40 4.99
CA ARG A 217 4.29 7.39 5.24
C ARG A 217 4.56 8.25 6.47
N ILE A 218 5.10 7.67 7.53
CA ILE A 218 5.45 8.40 8.74
C ILE A 218 6.67 9.29 8.51
N VAL A 219 7.71 8.79 7.86
CA VAL A 219 8.92 9.57 7.57
C VAL A 219 8.60 10.79 6.71
N VAL A 220 7.85 10.63 5.62
CA VAL A 220 7.40 11.74 4.77
C VAL A 220 6.67 12.82 5.58
N LYS A 221 5.73 12.40 6.45
CA LYS A 221 4.96 13.33 7.29
C LYS A 221 5.82 14.03 8.36
N GLU A 222 6.71 13.30 9.02
CA GLU A 222 7.61 13.86 10.05
C GLU A 222 8.55 14.91 9.45
N TYR A 223 9.10 14.66 8.26
CA TYR A 223 9.97 15.63 7.60
C TYR A 223 9.19 16.81 7.03
N ALA A 224 8.00 16.64 6.47
CA ALA A 224 7.13 17.75 6.10
C ALA A 224 6.82 18.67 7.29
N MET A 225 6.51 18.09 8.45
CA MET A 225 6.23 18.85 9.68
C MET A 225 7.44 19.68 10.15
N LYS A 226 8.68 19.21 9.96
CA LYS A 226 9.89 20.00 10.27
C LYS A 226 9.97 21.29 9.45
N TYR A 227 9.44 21.28 8.23
CA TYR A 227 9.38 22.44 7.34
C TYR A 227 8.10 23.28 7.53
N GLY A 228 7.23 22.90 8.48
CA GLY A 228 5.95 23.56 8.70
C GLY A 228 4.90 23.23 7.62
N TRP A 229 5.08 22.14 6.89
CA TRP A 229 4.21 21.68 5.83
C TRP A 229 3.36 20.47 6.27
N HIS A 230 2.34 20.16 5.47
CA HIS A 230 1.53 18.99 5.62
C HIS A 230 1.71 18.04 4.44
N ALA A 231 2.13 16.79 4.72
CA ALA A 231 2.18 15.73 3.72
C ALA A 231 0.92 14.89 3.76
N THR A 232 0.36 14.58 2.59
CA THR A 232 -0.83 13.73 2.49
C THR A 232 -0.67 12.66 1.40
N PHE A 233 -1.16 11.47 1.70
CA PHE A 233 -1.31 10.34 0.79
C PHE A 233 -2.76 10.22 0.28
N MET A 234 -3.56 11.27 0.42
CA MET A 234 -4.93 11.33 -0.09
C MET A 234 -4.94 11.12 -1.62
N PRO A 235 -5.73 10.16 -2.15
CA PRO A 235 -5.66 9.78 -3.57
C PRO A 235 -6.00 10.90 -4.55
N LYS A 236 -6.91 11.81 -4.18
CA LYS A 236 -7.33 12.95 -5.02
C LYS A 236 -7.57 14.20 -4.17
N PRO A 237 -6.51 14.92 -3.77
CA PRO A 237 -6.67 16.10 -2.92
C PRO A 237 -7.04 17.36 -3.70
N LEU A 238 -6.72 17.45 -5.01
CA LEU A 238 -6.95 18.61 -5.85
C LEU A 238 -7.93 18.28 -6.98
N PHE A 239 -8.95 19.10 -7.13
CA PHE A 239 -9.86 19.01 -8.26
C PHE A 239 -9.16 19.49 -9.55
N GLY A 240 -9.34 18.75 -10.65
CA GLY A 240 -8.77 19.10 -11.95
C GLY A 240 -7.32 18.62 -12.16
N GLU A 241 -6.60 18.25 -11.11
CA GLU A 241 -5.21 17.77 -11.18
C GLU A 241 -5.12 16.23 -11.17
N ASN A 242 -3.95 15.67 -11.47
CA ASN A 242 -3.70 14.24 -11.28
C ASN A 242 -3.81 13.86 -9.79
N GLY A 243 -4.26 12.64 -9.51
CA GLY A 243 -4.27 12.08 -8.16
C GLY A 243 -3.01 11.28 -7.88
N SER A 244 -2.82 10.89 -6.60
CA SER A 244 -1.72 10.04 -6.17
C SER A 244 -2.04 8.57 -6.34
N GLY A 245 -1.20 7.86 -7.10
CA GLY A 245 -1.18 6.42 -7.26
C GLY A 245 -0.19 5.73 -6.32
N MET A 246 -0.34 4.42 -6.24
CA MET A 246 0.67 3.51 -5.73
C MET A 246 0.75 2.35 -6.72
N HIS A 247 1.52 2.54 -7.79
CA HIS A 247 1.74 1.45 -8.74
C HIS A 247 2.54 0.34 -8.05
N VAL A 248 2.10 -0.90 -8.16
CA VAL A 248 2.75 -2.01 -7.46
C VAL A 248 3.36 -2.98 -8.47
N HIS A 249 4.68 -2.94 -8.59
CA HIS A 249 5.47 -3.94 -9.28
C HIS A 249 5.51 -5.22 -8.47
N GLN A 250 5.32 -6.38 -9.11
CA GLN A 250 5.20 -7.64 -8.41
C GLN A 250 5.77 -8.82 -9.20
N SER A 251 6.37 -9.76 -8.49
CA SER A 251 6.87 -11.01 -9.04
C SER A 251 6.87 -12.13 -8.01
N LEU A 252 6.79 -13.38 -8.49
CA LEU A 252 6.96 -14.58 -7.68
C LEU A 252 8.33 -15.19 -7.92
N MET A 253 8.94 -15.75 -6.88
CA MET A 253 10.20 -16.48 -6.95
C MET A 253 9.96 -17.98 -6.74
N LYS A 254 10.67 -18.81 -7.48
CA LYS A 254 10.64 -20.28 -7.32
C LYS A 254 12.02 -20.86 -7.57
N GLY A 255 12.54 -21.61 -6.59
CA GLY A 255 13.90 -22.17 -6.69
C GLY A 255 14.98 -21.09 -6.84
N GLY A 256 14.80 -19.93 -6.20
CA GLY A 256 15.70 -18.78 -6.30
C GLY A 256 15.67 -18.06 -7.66
N ARG A 257 14.74 -18.38 -8.55
CA ARG A 257 14.58 -17.76 -9.88
C ARG A 257 13.26 -17.02 -9.97
N ASN A 258 13.21 -16.02 -10.86
CA ASN A 258 11.97 -15.33 -11.16
C ASN A 258 11.00 -16.26 -11.91
N ALA A 259 9.87 -16.59 -11.27
CA ALA A 259 8.89 -17.51 -11.83
C ALA A 259 8.05 -16.90 -12.97
N PHE A 260 8.17 -15.59 -13.19
CA PHE A 260 7.44 -14.89 -14.25
C PHE A 260 8.16 -14.89 -15.60
N PHE A 261 9.46 -15.23 -15.62
CA PHE A 261 10.26 -15.20 -16.83
C PHE A 261 10.23 -16.53 -17.60
N ASP A 262 10.06 -16.43 -18.93
CA ASP A 262 10.22 -17.53 -19.88
C ASP A 262 10.94 -17.01 -21.14
N PRO A 263 12.14 -17.50 -21.47
CA PRO A 263 12.89 -17.03 -22.64
C PRO A 263 12.27 -17.40 -23.98
N ASP A 264 11.41 -18.43 -24.02
CA ASP A 264 10.83 -18.97 -25.25
C ASP A 264 9.46 -18.35 -25.58
N ASP A 265 8.88 -17.58 -24.66
CA ASP A 265 7.61 -16.88 -24.88
C ASP A 265 7.79 -15.56 -25.67
N GLN A 266 6.81 -15.22 -26.51
CA GLN A 266 6.82 -14.00 -27.32
C GLN A 266 6.93 -12.71 -26.51
N PHE A 267 6.47 -12.72 -25.26
CA PHE A 267 6.51 -11.58 -24.32
C PHE A 267 7.48 -11.79 -23.16
N PHE A 268 8.23 -12.90 -23.19
CA PHE A 268 9.10 -13.36 -22.09
C PHE A 268 8.35 -13.63 -20.79
N LEU A 269 7.05 -13.99 -20.86
CA LEU A 269 6.19 -14.31 -19.74
C LEU A 269 5.94 -15.82 -19.65
N SER A 270 6.22 -16.37 -18.49
CA SER A 270 5.88 -17.77 -18.19
C SER A 270 4.34 -17.95 -18.08
N GLU A 271 3.87 -19.20 -18.18
CA GLU A 271 2.48 -19.54 -17.89
C GLU A 271 2.07 -19.13 -16.47
N THR A 272 3.00 -19.20 -15.50
CA THR A 272 2.78 -18.69 -14.15
C THR A 272 2.45 -17.19 -14.16
N ALA A 273 3.23 -16.39 -14.89
CA ALA A 273 2.99 -14.94 -14.99
C ALA A 273 1.66 -14.65 -15.68
N LYS A 274 1.37 -15.34 -16.79
CA LYS A 274 0.12 -15.15 -17.54
C LYS A 274 -1.10 -15.46 -16.67
N SER A 275 -1.12 -16.61 -16.02
CA SER A 275 -2.22 -17.01 -15.15
C SER A 275 -2.35 -16.12 -13.92
N PHE A 276 -1.23 -15.63 -13.36
CA PHE A 276 -1.23 -14.66 -12.26
C PHE A 276 -1.89 -13.33 -12.67
N ILE A 277 -1.49 -12.77 -13.81
CA ILE A 277 -2.06 -11.53 -14.37
C ILE A 277 -3.55 -11.73 -14.68
N ALA A 278 -3.91 -12.85 -15.30
CA ALA A 278 -5.30 -13.18 -15.60
C ALA A 278 -6.17 -13.27 -14.32
N GLY A 279 -5.63 -13.84 -13.24
CA GLY A 279 -6.27 -13.89 -11.93
C GLY A 279 -6.53 -12.50 -11.37
N GLN A 280 -5.55 -11.61 -11.43
CA GLN A 280 -5.71 -10.23 -10.97
C GLN A 280 -6.74 -9.45 -11.81
N LEU A 281 -6.73 -9.61 -13.13
CA LEU A 281 -7.74 -8.97 -13.98
C LEU A 281 -9.16 -9.48 -13.67
N LYS A 282 -9.31 -10.78 -13.50
CA LYS A 282 -10.61 -11.39 -13.21
C LYS A 282 -11.20 -10.95 -11.89
N HIS A 283 -10.39 -10.83 -10.88
CA HIS A 283 -10.82 -10.49 -9.51
C HIS A 283 -10.62 -9.01 -9.15
N ALA A 284 -10.18 -8.16 -10.11
CA ALA A 284 -9.88 -6.75 -9.85
C ALA A 284 -11.05 -5.98 -9.23
N ARG A 285 -12.28 -6.23 -9.69
CA ARG A 285 -13.49 -5.59 -9.15
C ARG A 285 -13.76 -6.00 -7.70
N GLU A 286 -13.55 -7.27 -7.40
CA GLU A 286 -13.78 -7.85 -6.07
C GLU A 286 -12.78 -7.31 -5.04
N ILE A 287 -11.49 -7.26 -5.40
CA ILE A 287 -10.43 -6.79 -4.51
C ILE A 287 -10.25 -5.26 -4.54
N SER A 288 -11.02 -4.54 -5.35
CA SER A 288 -10.85 -3.08 -5.50
C SER A 288 -10.90 -2.30 -4.19
N PRO A 289 -11.76 -2.59 -3.20
CA PRO A 289 -11.75 -1.85 -1.95
C PRO A 289 -10.54 -2.16 -1.04
N LEU A 290 -9.72 -3.16 -1.36
CA LEU A 290 -8.48 -3.44 -0.63
C LEU A 290 -7.33 -2.55 -1.11
N PHE A 291 -7.34 -2.12 -2.37
CA PHE A 291 -6.31 -1.24 -2.95
C PHE A 291 -6.80 0.21 -3.20
N ALA A 292 -8.11 0.45 -3.15
CA ALA A 292 -8.77 1.76 -3.29
C ALA A 292 -9.90 1.85 -2.23
N GLN A 293 -9.48 1.96 -0.97
CA GLN A 293 -10.38 1.69 0.17
C GLN A 293 -11.19 2.90 0.65
N TRP A 294 -10.95 4.11 0.11
CA TRP A 294 -11.58 5.33 0.58
C TRP A 294 -12.58 5.88 -0.44
N VAL A 295 -13.59 6.61 -0.01
CA VAL A 295 -14.46 7.36 -0.93
C VAL A 295 -13.64 8.21 -1.91
N ASN A 296 -12.58 8.83 -1.41
CA ASN A 296 -11.69 9.66 -2.23
C ASN A 296 -10.88 8.89 -3.27
N SER A 297 -10.64 7.58 -3.07
CA SER A 297 -9.96 6.71 -4.04
C SER A 297 -10.68 6.70 -5.38
N TYR A 298 -12.01 6.71 -5.38
CA TYR A 298 -12.86 6.67 -6.59
C TYR A 298 -12.97 8.04 -7.28
N LYS A 299 -12.47 9.11 -6.66
CA LYS A 299 -12.26 10.42 -7.32
C LYS A 299 -10.95 10.46 -8.10
N ARG A 300 -9.97 9.62 -7.76
CA ARG A 300 -8.77 9.37 -8.57
C ARG A 300 -9.09 8.40 -9.73
N LEU A 301 -9.79 7.31 -9.46
CA LEU A 301 -10.11 6.25 -10.43
C LEU A 301 -11.19 6.70 -11.43
N VAL A 302 -10.89 7.77 -12.16
CA VAL A 302 -11.74 8.32 -13.25
C VAL A 302 -10.93 8.39 -14.55
N PRO A 303 -11.54 8.11 -15.71
CA PRO A 303 -10.84 8.21 -16.99
C PRO A 303 -10.31 9.63 -17.26
N GLY A 304 -9.09 9.74 -17.80
CA GLY A 304 -8.53 11.02 -18.27
C GLY A 304 -7.51 11.68 -17.33
N TYR A 305 -7.25 11.12 -16.15
CA TYR A 305 -6.25 11.63 -15.18
C TYR A 305 -5.14 10.61 -14.89
N GLU A 306 -4.67 9.91 -15.91
CA GLU A 306 -3.63 8.87 -15.82
C GLU A 306 -3.93 7.70 -14.85
N ALA A 307 -5.14 7.63 -14.31
CA ALA A 307 -5.59 6.55 -13.46
C ALA A 307 -6.23 5.42 -14.28
N PRO A 308 -5.68 4.19 -14.26
CA PRO A 308 -6.22 3.08 -15.03
C PRO A 308 -7.49 2.55 -14.36
N VAL A 309 -8.55 2.44 -15.14
CA VAL A 309 -9.85 1.93 -14.67
C VAL A 309 -10.34 0.72 -15.45
N TYR A 310 -9.75 0.45 -16.64
CA TYR A 310 -10.19 -0.63 -17.53
C TYR A 310 -9.43 -1.93 -17.31
N LEU A 311 -10.15 -3.03 -17.17
CA LEU A 311 -9.63 -4.35 -16.88
C LEU A 311 -8.95 -4.95 -18.12
N ALA A 312 -7.75 -4.48 -18.39
CA ALA A 312 -6.91 -4.92 -19.48
C ALA A 312 -5.44 -4.91 -19.05
N TRP A 313 -4.60 -5.62 -19.77
CA TRP A 313 -3.16 -5.54 -19.61
C TRP A 313 -2.48 -5.08 -20.90
N SER A 314 -1.27 -4.54 -20.77
CA SER A 314 -0.46 -4.06 -21.86
C SER A 314 1.01 -4.04 -21.50
N ARG A 315 1.87 -3.98 -22.52
CA ARG A 315 3.33 -3.80 -22.33
C ARG A 315 3.76 -2.33 -22.37
N ARG A 316 3.01 -1.48 -23.06
CA ARG A 316 3.40 -0.07 -23.34
C ARG A 316 2.33 0.93 -22.94
N ASN A 317 1.08 0.51 -22.94
CA ASN A 317 -0.05 1.41 -22.73
C ASN A 317 -0.28 1.64 -21.23
N ARG A 318 -0.12 2.88 -20.77
CA ARG A 318 -0.35 3.28 -19.37
C ARG A 318 -1.82 3.38 -18.98
N SER A 319 -2.76 3.30 -19.94
CA SER A 319 -4.20 3.28 -19.64
C SER A 319 -4.72 1.90 -19.23
N ALA A 320 -3.93 0.84 -19.37
CA ALA A 320 -4.28 -0.49 -18.93
C ALA A 320 -4.09 -0.66 -17.41
N LEU A 321 -4.94 -1.49 -16.78
CA LEU A 321 -4.89 -1.78 -15.35
C LEU A 321 -3.57 -2.40 -14.93
N ILE A 322 -3.08 -3.36 -15.75
CA ILE A 322 -1.81 -4.04 -15.53
C ILE A 322 -0.86 -3.75 -16.67
N ARG A 323 0.33 -3.27 -16.33
CA ARG A 323 1.42 -3.08 -17.28
C ARG A 323 2.50 -4.16 -17.03
N VAL A 324 2.99 -4.74 -18.12
CA VAL A 324 4.16 -5.62 -18.08
C VAL A 324 5.32 -4.86 -18.75
N PRO A 325 6.32 -4.39 -18.00
CA PRO A 325 7.47 -3.69 -18.56
C PRO A 325 8.21 -4.57 -19.57
N LEU A 326 8.79 -3.95 -20.60
CA LEU A 326 9.53 -4.66 -21.62
C LEU A 326 10.77 -5.34 -21.03
N TYR A 327 11.00 -6.60 -21.42
CA TYR A 327 12.20 -7.33 -21.05
C TYR A 327 13.46 -6.71 -21.69
N HIS A 328 14.52 -6.63 -20.93
CA HIS A 328 15.86 -6.27 -21.40
C HIS A 328 16.79 -7.46 -21.26
N PRO A 329 17.56 -7.84 -22.30
CA PRO A 329 18.47 -8.98 -22.25
C PRO A 329 19.40 -8.98 -21.04
N GLY A 330 19.47 -10.12 -20.33
CA GLY A 330 20.26 -10.27 -19.10
C GLY A 330 19.58 -9.70 -17.83
N LYS A 331 18.29 -9.36 -17.89
CA LYS A 331 17.50 -8.82 -16.77
C LYS A 331 16.29 -9.72 -16.43
N GLU A 332 16.47 -11.03 -16.46
CA GLU A 332 15.42 -12.04 -16.19
C GLU A 332 14.78 -11.81 -14.82
N THR A 333 15.57 -11.42 -13.83
CA THR A 333 15.10 -11.14 -12.46
C THR A 333 14.19 -9.91 -12.39
N ALA A 334 14.21 -9.04 -13.39
CA ALA A 334 13.40 -7.83 -13.46
C ALA A 334 12.02 -8.04 -14.13
N THR A 335 11.72 -9.26 -14.62
CA THR A 335 10.40 -9.58 -15.19
C THR A 335 9.34 -9.47 -14.11
N ARG A 336 8.31 -8.64 -14.36
CA ARG A 336 7.31 -8.29 -13.36
C ARG A 336 6.01 -7.84 -14.00
N ALA A 337 4.93 -7.89 -13.23
CA ALA A 337 3.66 -7.25 -13.54
C ALA A 337 3.48 -6.01 -12.65
N GLU A 338 3.01 -4.92 -13.20
CA GLU A 338 2.71 -3.67 -12.48
C GLU A 338 1.20 -3.48 -12.44
N LEU A 339 0.60 -3.61 -11.24
CA LEU A 339 -0.79 -3.24 -11.01
C LEU A 339 -0.84 -1.73 -10.69
N ARG A 340 -1.59 -0.96 -11.50
CA ARG A 340 -1.52 0.50 -11.50
C ARG A 340 -2.68 1.19 -10.77
N CYS A 341 -3.73 0.46 -10.41
CA CYS A 341 -4.91 1.03 -9.76
C CYS A 341 -4.79 1.29 -8.25
N PRO A 342 -3.92 0.63 -7.46
CA PRO A 342 -3.80 0.95 -6.05
C PRO A 342 -3.45 2.41 -5.79
N ASP A 343 -3.87 2.92 -4.63
CA ASP A 343 -3.48 4.24 -4.15
C ASP A 343 -2.71 4.18 -2.83
N PRO A 344 -1.91 5.22 -2.50
CA PRO A 344 -1.01 5.21 -1.36
C PRO A 344 -1.72 5.36 -0.01
N ALA A 345 -3.04 5.52 0.02
CA ALA A 345 -3.83 5.59 1.25
C ALA A 345 -4.40 4.22 1.69
N CYS A 346 -4.29 3.18 0.86
CA CYS A 346 -4.77 1.85 1.21
C CYS A 346 -3.97 1.20 2.35
N ASN A 347 -4.54 0.17 2.97
CA ASN A 347 -3.79 -0.70 3.87
C ASN A 347 -2.85 -1.60 3.07
N PRO A 348 -1.50 -1.43 3.14
CA PRO A 348 -0.57 -2.16 2.28
C PRO A 348 -0.61 -3.67 2.52
N TYR A 349 -0.86 -4.12 3.75
CA TYR A 349 -0.97 -5.54 4.07
C TYR A 349 -2.16 -6.17 3.37
N LEU A 350 -3.34 -5.54 3.47
CA LEU A 350 -4.57 -6.05 2.82
C LEU A 350 -4.49 -5.93 1.30
N CYS A 351 -3.91 -4.85 0.79
CA CYS A 351 -3.66 -4.64 -0.64
C CYS A 351 -2.81 -5.77 -1.22
N PHE A 352 -1.62 -6.01 -0.64
CA PHE A 352 -0.71 -7.04 -1.15
C PHE A 352 -1.27 -8.45 -0.96
N ALA A 353 -2.00 -8.72 0.14
CA ALA A 353 -2.69 -9.99 0.34
C ALA A 353 -3.75 -10.23 -0.75
N GLY A 354 -4.61 -9.25 -1.02
CA GLY A 354 -5.64 -9.34 -2.06
C GLY A 354 -5.06 -9.56 -3.46
N MET A 355 -4.02 -8.79 -3.81
CA MET A 355 -3.31 -8.93 -5.08
C MET A 355 -2.69 -10.31 -5.25
N LEU A 356 -2.02 -10.82 -4.22
CA LEU A 356 -1.40 -12.14 -4.22
C LEU A 356 -2.46 -13.24 -4.34
N GLN A 357 -3.51 -13.18 -3.54
CA GLN A 357 -4.57 -14.19 -3.54
C GLN A 357 -5.30 -14.27 -4.89
N ALA A 358 -5.56 -13.14 -5.54
CA ALA A 358 -6.14 -13.10 -6.87
C ALA A 358 -5.20 -13.72 -7.92
N GLY A 359 -3.91 -13.41 -7.85
CA GLY A 359 -2.91 -13.99 -8.74
C GLY A 359 -2.73 -15.50 -8.53
N LEU A 360 -2.67 -15.98 -7.28
CA LEU A 360 -2.55 -17.40 -6.96
C LEU A 360 -3.78 -18.19 -7.41
N GLU A 361 -4.97 -17.63 -7.28
CA GLU A 361 -6.19 -18.26 -7.79
C GLU A 361 -6.14 -18.43 -9.32
N GLY A 362 -5.60 -17.42 -10.02
CA GLY A 362 -5.36 -17.53 -11.47
C GLY A 362 -4.43 -18.68 -11.82
N ILE A 363 -3.34 -18.85 -11.06
CA ILE A 363 -2.38 -19.94 -11.25
C ILE A 363 -3.04 -21.32 -10.97
N GLU A 364 -3.72 -21.48 -9.84
CA GLU A 364 -4.34 -22.73 -9.44
C GLU A 364 -5.45 -23.17 -10.40
N LYS A 365 -6.23 -22.22 -10.92
CA LYS A 365 -7.33 -22.48 -11.85
C LYS A 365 -6.92 -22.45 -13.32
N GLY A 366 -5.66 -22.10 -13.60
CA GLY A 366 -5.13 -22.02 -14.96
C GLY A 366 -5.88 -21.01 -15.81
N TYR A 367 -6.11 -19.79 -15.29
CA TYR A 367 -6.79 -18.77 -16.07
C TYR A 367 -5.96 -18.34 -17.27
N GLU A 368 -6.61 -18.24 -18.42
CA GLU A 368 -5.99 -17.78 -19.66
C GLU A 368 -5.92 -16.25 -19.67
N LEU A 369 -4.74 -15.72 -20.00
CA LEU A 369 -4.52 -14.29 -20.15
C LEU A 369 -5.09 -13.83 -21.51
N PRO A 370 -5.99 -12.82 -21.54
CA PRO A 370 -6.46 -12.26 -22.80
C PRO A 370 -5.33 -11.56 -23.57
N GLU A 371 -5.55 -11.29 -24.86
CA GLU A 371 -4.60 -10.54 -25.68
C GLU A 371 -4.30 -9.14 -25.11
N PRO A 372 -3.05 -8.65 -25.23
CA PRO A 372 -2.67 -7.36 -24.70
C PRO A 372 -3.35 -6.20 -25.44
N MET A 373 -3.75 -5.18 -24.72
CA MET A 373 -4.40 -3.98 -25.25
C MET A 373 -3.38 -2.84 -25.41
N GLU A 374 -2.71 -2.80 -26.58
CA GLU A 374 -1.68 -1.78 -26.84
C GLU A 374 -2.24 -0.42 -27.32
N GLN A 375 -3.56 -0.32 -27.56
CA GLN A 375 -4.25 0.92 -27.91
C GLN A 375 -4.62 1.71 -26.66
N ASN A 376 -4.64 3.04 -26.76
CA ASN A 376 -5.12 3.89 -25.68
C ASN A 376 -6.61 3.65 -25.41
N LEU A 377 -6.93 3.04 -24.27
CA LEU A 377 -8.28 2.64 -23.87
C LEU A 377 -9.22 3.84 -23.60
N TYR A 378 -8.67 5.02 -23.32
CA TYR A 378 -9.47 6.23 -23.13
C TYR A 378 -10.10 6.74 -24.42
N HIS A 379 -9.56 6.37 -25.59
CA HIS A 379 -10.10 6.76 -26.89
C HIS A 379 -11.16 5.80 -27.44
N LEU A 380 -11.37 4.65 -26.80
CA LEU A 380 -12.42 3.70 -27.18
C LEU A 380 -13.78 4.15 -26.66
N SER A 381 -14.81 4.05 -27.49
CA SER A 381 -16.19 4.29 -27.03
C SER A 381 -16.64 3.21 -26.05
N PRO A 382 -17.70 3.45 -25.24
CA PRO A 382 -18.27 2.41 -24.38
C PRO A 382 -18.69 1.15 -25.16
N GLU A 383 -19.23 1.33 -26.38
CA GLU A 383 -19.65 0.23 -27.25
C GLU A 383 -18.46 -0.59 -27.71
N GLU A 384 -17.36 0.06 -28.13
CA GLU A 384 -16.14 -0.62 -28.55
C GLU A 384 -15.50 -1.41 -27.40
N ARG A 385 -15.49 -0.86 -26.17
CA ARG A 385 -15.02 -1.58 -24.99
C ARG A 385 -15.88 -2.80 -24.68
N SER A 386 -17.22 -2.64 -24.72
CA SER A 386 -18.15 -3.74 -24.48
C SER A 386 -18.00 -4.88 -25.50
N GLN A 387 -17.85 -4.53 -26.80
CA GLN A 387 -17.62 -5.53 -27.86
C GLN A 387 -16.32 -6.32 -27.68
N ARG A 388 -15.32 -5.74 -27.02
CA ARG A 388 -14.03 -6.38 -26.70
C ARG A 388 -14.02 -7.06 -25.32
N GLY A 389 -15.13 -7.04 -24.59
CA GLY A 389 -15.23 -7.62 -23.25
C GLY A 389 -14.39 -6.88 -22.21
N ILE A 390 -14.07 -5.59 -22.42
CA ILE A 390 -13.26 -4.80 -21.49
C ILE A 390 -14.20 -4.19 -20.45
N GLU A 391 -14.16 -4.75 -19.25
CA GLU A 391 -14.86 -4.22 -18.07
C GLU A 391 -14.05 -3.07 -17.43
N GLN A 392 -14.66 -2.42 -16.44
CA GLN A 392 -14.00 -1.39 -15.65
C GLN A 392 -14.16 -1.65 -14.13
N LEU A 393 -13.26 -1.06 -13.36
CA LEU A 393 -13.37 -1.04 -11.90
C LEU A 393 -14.68 -0.39 -11.46
N PRO A 394 -15.16 -0.70 -10.23
CA PRO A 394 -16.29 0.02 -9.64
C PRO A 394 -16.07 1.54 -9.67
N ALA A 395 -17.14 2.30 -9.92
CA ALA A 395 -17.06 3.75 -10.02
C ALA A 395 -17.14 4.47 -8.66
N THR A 396 -17.59 3.78 -7.62
CA THR A 396 -17.76 4.33 -6.27
C THR A 396 -17.36 3.31 -5.21
N LEU A 397 -17.06 3.81 -4.00
CA LEU A 397 -16.82 2.92 -2.85
C LEU A 397 -18.06 2.04 -2.57
N GLY A 398 -19.28 2.59 -2.71
CA GLY A 398 -20.51 1.83 -2.50
C GLY A 398 -20.60 0.64 -3.44
N GLU A 399 -20.36 0.83 -4.75
CA GLU A 399 -20.33 -0.28 -5.72
C GLU A 399 -19.23 -1.29 -5.37
N ALA A 400 -18.03 -0.81 -5.06
CA ALA A 400 -16.88 -1.68 -4.76
C ALA A 400 -17.13 -2.58 -3.55
N ILE A 401 -17.72 -2.02 -2.49
CA ILE A 401 -18.02 -2.78 -1.27
C ILE A 401 -19.11 -3.83 -1.50
N GLU A 402 -20.13 -3.54 -2.30
CA GLU A 402 -21.15 -4.55 -2.61
C GLU A 402 -20.56 -5.70 -3.44
N VAL A 403 -19.70 -5.41 -4.42
CA VAL A 403 -19.00 -6.47 -5.16
C VAL A 403 -18.09 -7.29 -4.26
N ALA A 404 -17.32 -6.65 -3.36
CA ALA A 404 -16.45 -7.35 -2.43
C ALA A 404 -17.21 -8.18 -1.41
N ALA A 405 -18.40 -7.72 -0.96
CA ALA A 405 -19.23 -8.41 0.02
C ALA A 405 -19.78 -9.75 -0.48
N GLU A 406 -19.86 -9.94 -1.79
CA GLU A 406 -20.28 -11.20 -2.43
C GLU A 406 -19.09 -12.09 -2.83
N SER A 407 -17.84 -11.64 -2.61
CA SER A 407 -16.64 -12.33 -3.08
C SER A 407 -16.11 -13.37 -2.10
N GLU A 408 -16.12 -14.63 -2.52
CA GLU A 408 -15.45 -15.72 -1.78
C GLU A 408 -13.94 -15.52 -1.68
N LEU A 409 -13.32 -14.89 -2.70
CA LEU A 409 -11.91 -14.58 -2.69
C LEU A 409 -11.57 -13.58 -1.59
N VAL A 410 -12.33 -12.50 -1.46
CA VAL A 410 -12.11 -11.47 -0.45
C VAL A 410 -12.38 -12.04 0.95
N LEU A 411 -13.47 -12.81 1.12
CA LEU A 411 -13.77 -13.51 2.37
C LEU A 411 -12.60 -14.42 2.80
N ARG A 412 -12.10 -15.25 1.89
CA ARG A 412 -10.98 -16.16 2.17
C ARG A 412 -9.68 -15.39 2.47
N THR A 413 -9.44 -14.28 1.78
CA THR A 413 -8.26 -13.45 1.98
C THR A 413 -8.24 -12.82 3.37
N LEU A 414 -9.34 -12.17 3.75
CA LEU A 414 -9.42 -11.42 5.00
C LEU A 414 -9.70 -12.32 6.22
N GLY A 415 -10.37 -13.45 6.02
CA GLY A 415 -10.99 -14.22 7.09
C GLY A 415 -12.33 -13.61 7.53
N GLU A 416 -13.18 -14.41 8.15
CA GLU A 416 -14.57 -14.02 8.45
C GLU A 416 -14.67 -12.77 9.33
N HIS A 417 -13.86 -12.68 10.38
CA HIS A 417 -13.87 -11.54 11.30
C HIS A 417 -13.54 -10.23 10.57
N THR A 418 -12.36 -10.16 9.93
CA THR A 418 -11.90 -8.93 9.26
C THR A 418 -12.77 -8.57 8.06
N PHE A 419 -13.22 -9.57 7.30
CA PHE A 419 -14.14 -9.36 6.18
C PHE A 419 -15.41 -8.65 6.63
N ARG A 420 -16.09 -9.17 7.67
CA ARG A 420 -17.32 -8.58 8.21
C ARG A 420 -17.07 -7.15 8.70
N ARG A 421 -16.02 -6.94 9.50
CA ARG A 421 -15.69 -5.61 10.04
C ARG A 421 -15.33 -4.62 8.96
N PHE A 422 -14.54 -5.03 7.96
CA PHE A 422 -14.16 -4.18 6.84
C PHE A 422 -15.38 -3.76 6.01
N VAL A 423 -16.24 -4.69 5.63
CA VAL A 423 -17.47 -4.40 4.88
C VAL A 423 -18.38 -3.46 5.66
N GLU A 424 -18.61 -3.73 6.95
CA GLU A 424 -19.43 -2.88 7.83
C GLU A 424 -18.89 -1.43 7.90
N ILE A 425 -17.61 -1.27 8.19
CA ILE A 425 -16.96 0.06 8.29
C ILE A 425 -17.05 0.81 6.96
N LYS A 426 -16.81 0.14 5.84
CA LYS A 426 -16.82 0.78 4.52
C LYS A 426 -18.22 1.09 4.01
N ARG A 427 -19.24 0.30 4.35
CA ARG A 427 -20.64 0.64 4.12
C ARG A 427 -21.03 1.89 4.90
N GLN A 428 -20.65 1.97 6.18
CA GLN A 428 -20.93 3.16 6.99
C GLN A 428 -20.25 4.41 6.42
N GLU A 429 -18.97 4.31 6.02
CA GLU A 429 -18.26 5.43 5.38
C GLU A 429 -18.97 5.92 4.12
N TRP A 430 -19.43 4.98 3.28
CA TRP A 430 -20.18 5.33 2.08
C TRP A 430 -21.51 5.98 2.41
N ASP A 431 -22.26 5.45 3.38
CA ASP A 431 -23.55 6.01 3.81
C ASP A 431 -23.40 7.41 4.40
N ASP A 432 -22.38 7.63 5.22
CA ASP A 432 -22.06 8.97 5.79
C ASP A 432 -21.68 9.98 4.69
N TYR A 433 -20.95 9.52 3.66
CA TYR A 433 -20.54 10.38 2.56
C TYR A 433 -21.69 10.72 1.62
N ARG A 434 -22.49 9.73 1.18
CA ARG A 434 -23.52 9.92 0.13
C ARG A 434 -24.68 10.83 0.56
N VAL A 435 -24.82 11.11 1.83
CA VAL A 435 -25.83 12.03 2.35
C VAL A 435 -25.31 13.48 2.49
N GLN A 436 -24.02 13.71 2.22
CA GLN A 436 -23.45 15.05 2.27
C GLN A 436 -23.98 15.93 1.14
N VAL A 437 -24.40 17.12 1.47
CA VAL A 437 -24.72 18.16 0.45
C VAL A 437 -23.45 18.96 0.18
N THR A 438 -22.95 18.84 -1.04
CA THR A 438 -21.64 19.38 -1.43
C THR A 438 -21.75 20.85 -1.88
N PRO A 439 -20.66 21.64 -1.82
CA PRO A 439 -20.61 22.97 -2.42
C PRO A 439 -21.03 22.97 -3.89
N TYR A 440 -20.62 21.96 -4.65
CA TYR A 440 -21.00 21.80 -6.05
C TYR A 440 -22.52 21.76 -6.24
N GLU A 441 -23.25 21.04 -5.40
CA GLU A 441 -24.72 20.95 -5.47
C GLU A 441 -25.38 22.27 -5.10
N ILE A 442 -24.87 22.95 -4.07
CA ILE A 442 -25.37 24.25 -3.66
C ILE A 442 -25.16 25.29 -4.77
N GLU A 443 -23.96 25.36 -5.33
CA GLU A 443 -23.62 26.35 -6.37
C GLU A 443 -24.38 26.12 -7.67
N ASN A 444 -24.55 24.86 -8.10
CA ASN A 444 -25.13 24.57 -9.41
C ASN A 444 -26.63 24.28 -9.37
N PHE A 445 -27.20 23.78 -8.28
CA PHE A 445 -28.59 23.33 -8.24
C PHE A 445 -29.50 24.24 -7.43
N LEU A 446 -29.04 24.79 -6.29
CA LEU A 446 -29.86 25.67 -5.48
C LEU A 446 -30.44 26.90 -6.25
N PRO A 447 -29.68 27.53 -7.18
CA PRO A 447 -30.22 28.66 -7.96
C PRO A 447 -31.25 28.28 -9.01
N VAL A 448 -31.37 27.01 -9.42
CA VAL A 448 -32.15 26.60 -10.60
C VAL A 448 -33.23 25.55 -10.32
N LEU A 449 -33.16 24.84 -9.18
CA LEU A 449 -34.15 23.85 -8.74
C LEU A 449 -35.00 24.42 -7.62
#